data_9602898de59400aadca1d1398bf700f7
#
_entry.id   9602898de59400aadca1d1398bf700f7
#
_cell.length_a   1.000
_cell.length_b   1.000
_cell.length_c   1.000
_cell.angle_alpha   90.00
_cell.angle_beta   90.00
_cell.angle_gamma   90.00
#
_symmetry.space_group_name_H-M   'P 1'
#
loop_
_entity.id
_entity.type
_entity.pdbx_description
1 polymer ?
#
loop_
_entity_poly.entity_id
_entity_poly.type
_entity_poly.pdbx_seq_one_letter_code
_entity_poly.pdbx_strand_id
1 'polypeptide(L)'
;YNLASKDNKWNGKYYIHKSFTEEYKDKDISVGVNTNYNTKNISFRMSGLYVGDNFNSELGYIKRTGIIKINPNFKYKFWPENKKIQTHSLEVTPVFIWRPELNNELSDRFLIARWGANQNNSSTMGAVVKNRFTHLYRDFDPTRTNGVPLPVGSEYNFTNFEAYYSSPYSEDFSYTLTPSFGEFFNGKIKSIDLRLSYRIQPRFNSSIQISYDKINLPNPYPNANILLIAPR
;
A
#
# COMPACT_ATOMS: atom_id res chain seq x y z
N TYR A 1 -15.37 5.01 -19.09
CA TYR A 1 -15.95 6.34 -18.97
C TYR A 1 -15.20 7.15 -17.93
N ASN A 2 -14.91 8.42 -18.23
CA ASN A 2 -14.40 9.40 -17.29
C ASN A 2 -15.47 10.46 -17.08
N LEU A 3 -15.81 10.76 -15.84
CA LEU A 3 -16.80 11.75 -15.47
C LEU A 3 -16.18 12.79 -14.54
N ALA A 4 -16.58 14.05 -14.70
CA ALA A 4 -16.18 15.12 -13.79
C ALA A 4 -17.36 16.08 -13.59
N SER A 5 -17.50 16.62 -12.37
CA SER A 5 -18.44 17.69 -12.09
C SER A 5 -17.96 19.02 -12.67
N LYS A 6 -18.89 19.97 -12.90
CA LYS A 6 -18.56 21.30 -13.44
C LYS A 6 -17.55 22.08 -12.58
N ASP A 7 -17.57 21.86 -11.27
CA ASP A 7 -16.65 22.49 -10.31
C ASP A 7 -15.39 21.69 -10.05
N ASN A 8 -15.17 20.57 -10.79
CA ASN A 8 -14.05 19.66 -10.68
C ASN A 8 -13.82 19.04 -9.27
N LYS A 9 -14.76 19.19 -8.37
CA LYS A 9 -14.63 18.55 -7.03
C LYS A 9 -14.84 17.07 -7.09
N TRP A 10 -15.78 16.61 -7.94
CA TRP A 10 -16.01 15.21 -8.21
C TRP A 10 -15.40 14.80 -9.54
N ASN A 11 -14.68 13.68 -9.54
CA ASN A 11 -14.25 13.01 -10.76
C ASN A 11 -14.30 11.50 -10.56
N GLY A 12 -14.47 10.77 -11.64
CA GLY A 12 -14.57 9.31 -11.58
C GLY A 12 -14.15 8.65 -12.88
N LYS A 13 -13.67 7.40 -12.73
CA LYS A 13 -13.35 6.52 -13.84
C LYS A 13 -14.07 5.19 -13.63
N TYR A 14 -14.78 4.74 -14.65
CA TYR A 14 -15.56 3.51 -14.64
C TYR A 14 -15.21 2.72 -15.88
N TYR A 15 -14.98 1.42 -15.74
CA TYR A 15 -14.65 0.56 -16.86
C TYR A 15 -15.18 -0.85 -16.66
N ILE A 16 -15.44 -1.51 -17.79
CA ILE A 16 -15.71 -2.94 -17.89
C ILE A 16 -14.79 -3.46 -18.97
N HIS A 17 -14.04 -4.49 -18.66
CA HIS A 17 -13.19 -5.22 -19.61
C HIS A 17 -13.66 -6.66 -19.64
N LYS A 18 -13.64 -7.27 -20.82
CA LYS A 18 -13.90 -8.68 -21.04
C LYS A 18 -12.69 -9.27 -21.76
N SER A 19 -12.20 -10.41 -21.30
CA SER A 19 -11.24 -11.22 -22.05
C SER A 19 -11.95 -12.24 -22.92
N PHE A 20 -11.36 -12.60 -24.02
CA PHE A 20 -11.88 -13.60 -24.94
C PHE A 20 -10.84 -14.69 -25.08
N THR A 21 -11.09 -15.84 -24.46
CA THR A 21 -10.25 -17.03 -24.54
C THR A 21 -11.09 -18.20 -25.04
N GLU A 22 -10.51 -19.14 -25.76
CA GLU A 22 -11.20 -20.33 -26.25
C GLU A 22 -11.59 -21.28 -25.11
N GLU A 23 -10.78 -21.28 -24.04
CA GLU A 23 -10.87 -22.22 -22.92
C GLU A 23 -11.99 -21.86 -21.94
N TYR A 24 -12.23 -20.55 -21.70
CA TYR A 24 -13.20 -20.08 -20.71
C TYR A 24 -14.15 -19.06 -21.31
N LYS A 25 -15.46 -19.23 -21.07
CA LYS A 25 -16.52 -18.33 -21.58
C LYS A 25 -17.29 -17.63 -20.46
N ASP A 26 -16.96 -17.91 -19.20
CA ASP A 26 -17.57 -17.34 -18.02
C ASP A 26 -16.50 -16.76 -17.08
N LYS A 27 -16.91 -15.85 -16.18
CA LYS A 27 -16.03 -15.20 -15.18
C LYS A 27 -14.79 -14.52 -15.78
N ASP A 28 -14.91 -14.07 -17.01
CA ASP A 28 -13.88 -13.47 -17.87
C ASP A 28 -13.98 -11.94 -17.92
N ILE A 29 -14.64 -11.33 -16.91
CA ILE A 29 -14.92 -9.90 -16.84
C ILE A 29 -14.12 -9.26 -15.72
N SER A 30 -13.62 -8.03 -15.96
CA SER A 30 -13.11 -7.13 -14.92
C SER A 30 -13.89 -5.82 -14.93
N VAL A 31 -14.35 -5.41 -13.75
CA VAL A 31 -15.09 -4.16 -13.55
C VAL A 31 -14.36 -3.30 -12.55
N GLY A 32 -14.12 -2.04 -12.90
CA GLY A 32 -13.49 -1.08 -12.02
C GLY A 32 -14.27 0.21 -11.88
N VAL A 33 -14.34 0.69 -10.64
CA VAL A 33 -14.99 1.95 -10.26
C VAL A 33 -13.99 2.75 -9.43
N ASN A 34 -13.78 4.00 -9.79
CA ASN A 34 -12.99 4.93 -9.01
C ASN A 34 -13.70 6.28 -8.99
N THR A 35 -14.04 6.79 -7.82
CA THR A 35 -14.68 8.09 -7.62
C THR A 35 -13.88 8.87 -6.61
N ASN A 36 -13.60 10.13 -6.92
CA ASN A 36 -12.84 11.03 -6.07
C ASN A 36 -13.62 12.31 -5.82
N TYR A 37 -13.57 12.77 -4.59
CA TYR A 37 -14.04 14.09 -4.17
C TYR A 37 -12.89 14.85 -3.51
N ASN A 38 -12.59 16.04 -4.02
CA ASN A 38 -11.47 16.84 -3.52
C ASN A 38 -11.87 18.28 -3.28
N THR A 39 -11.54 18.77 -2.08
CA THR A 39 -11.62 20.18 -1.70
C THR A 39 -10.30 20.62 -1.07
N LYS A 40 -10.22 21.85 -0.59
CA LYS A 40 -9.04 22.35 0.15
C LYS A 40 -8.70 21.47 1.37
N ASN A 41 -9.72 21.04 2.12
CA ASN A 41 -9.55 20.36 3.40
C ASN A 41 -9.87 18.87 3.33
N ILE A 42 -10.79 18.44 2.46
CA ILE A 42 -11.28 17.06 2.40
C ILE A 42 -10.88 16.43 1.08
N SER A 43 -10.35 15.22 1.16
CA SER A 43 -10.19 14.33 0.02
C SER A 43 -10.84 13.00 0.37
N PHE A 44 -11.75 12.56 -0.48
CA PHE A 44 -12.38 11.24 -0.39
C PHE A 44 -12.19 10.53 -1.72
N ARG A 45 -11.80 9.27 -1.66
CA ARG A 45 -11.71 8.38 -2.83
C ARG A 45 -12.39 7.06 -2.50
N MET A 46 -13.20 6.58 -3.41
CA MET A 46 -13.79 5.25 -3.37
C MET A 46 -13.33 4.47 -4.59
N SER A 47 -12.65 3.34 -4.36
CA SER A 47 -12.25 2.42 -5.42
C SER A 47 -12.90 1.06 -5.20
N GLY A 48 -13.54 0.52 -6.24
CA GLY A 48 -14.07 -0.83 -6.32
C GLY A 48 -13.47 -1.56 -7.52
N LEU A 49 -13.14 -2.83 -7.36
CA LEU A 49 -12.61 -3.68 -8.41
C LEU A 49 -13.18 -5.09 -8.27
N TYR A 50 -13.77 -5.59 -9.33
CA TYR A 50 -14.08 -7.01 -9.53
C TYR A 50 -13.19 -7.56 -10.62
N VAL A 51 -12.62 -8.74 -10.40
CA VAL A 51 -11.86 -9.49 -11.41
C VAL A 51 -12.34 -10.93 -11.33
N GLY A 52 -12.95 -11.41 -12.40
CA GLY A 52 -13.39 -12.80 -12.51
C GLY A 52 -12.22 -13.78 -12.50
N ASP A 53 -12.47 -15.04 -12.13
CA ASP A 53 -11.43 -16.06 -12.01
C ASP A 53 -10.69 -16.31 -13.31
N ASN A 54 -11.44 -16.30 -14.42
CA ASN A 54 -10.97 -16.60 -15.76
C ASN A 54 -10.59 -15.36 -16.58
N PHE A 55 -10.58 -14.18 -15.93
CA PHE A 55 -10.17 -12.96 -16.60
C PHE A 55 -8.67 -12.97 -16.89
N ASN A 56 -8.30 -12.90 -18.16
CA ASN A 56 -6.93 -12.86 -18.64
C ASN A 56 -6.64 -11.53 -19.35
N SER A 57 -5.52 -10.90 -19.05
CA SER A 57 -5.05 -9.70 -19.74
C SER A 57 -3.72 -9.97 -20.41
N GLU A 58 -3.72 -10.07 -21.73
CA GLU A 58 -2.51 -10.30 -22.51
C GLU A 58 -1.58 -9.08 -22.52
N LEU A 59 -2.12 -7.89 -22.32
CA LEU A 59 -1.40 -6.61 -22.37
C LEU A 59 -0.98 -6.08 -21.01
N GLY A 60 -1.24 -6.82 -19.91
CA GLY A 60 -0.95 -6.31 -18.57
C GLY A 60 -0.89 -7.40 -17.51
N TYR A 61 -0.17 -7.12 -16.43
CA TYR A 61 -0.06 -8.01 -15.29
C TYR A 61 -1.24 -7.84 -14.33
N ILE A 62 -1.96 -8.93 -14.07
CA ILE A 62 -3.00 -9.02 -13.06
C ILE A 62 -2.45 -9.78 -11.86
N LYS A 63 -2.37 -9.11 -10.72
CA LYS A 63 -1.85 -9.72 -9.49
C LYS A 63 -2.67 -10.88 -8.97
N ARG A 64 -4.00 -10.78 -9.10
CA ARG A 64 -4.96 -11.74 -8.53
C ARG A 64 -6.28 -11.68 -9.29
N THR A 65 -6.78 -12.82 -9.68
CA THR A 65 -8.12 -13.04 -10.22
C THR A 65 -9.04 -13.60 -9.13
N GLY A 66 -10.34 -13.72 -9.41
CA GLY A 66 -11.34 -14.26 -8.48
C GLY A 66 -11.53 -13.40 -7.24
N ILE A 67 -11.56 -12.06 -7.39
CA ILE A 67 -11.66 -11.16 -6.26
C ILE A 67 -12.68 -10.04 -6.46
N ILE A 68 -13.26 -9.62 -5.32
CA ILE A 68 -13.85 -8.29 -5.15
C ILE A 68 -12.95 -7.51 -4.19
N LYS A 69 -12.56 -6.31 -4.58
CA LYS A 69 -11.77 -5.40 -3.74
C LYS A 69 -12.49 -4.08 -3.58
N ILE A 70 -12.62 -3.60 -2.34
CA ILE A 70 -13.15 -2.27 -2.02
C ILE A 70 -12.10 -1.53 -1.21
N ASN A 71 -11.80 -0.30 -1.61
CA ASN A 71 -10.77 0.54 -1.00
C ASN A 71 -11.24 1.99 -0.92
N PRO A 72 -12.03 2.36 0.12
CA PRO A 72 -12.28 3.76 0.42
C PRO A 72 -11.02 4.41 1.05
N ASN A 73 -10.85 5.69 0.80
CA ASN A 73 -9.81 6.51 1.44
C ASN A 73 -10.43 7.84 1.83
N PHE A 74 -10.26 8.23 3.06
CA PHE A 74 -10.68 9.53 3.57
C PHE A 74 -9.47 10.25 4.14
N LYS A 75 -9.27 11.52 3.73
CA LYS A 75 -8.21 12.38 4.21
C LYS A 75 -8.75 13.76 4.56
N TYR A 76 -8.42 14.23 5.75
CA TYR A 76 -8.69 15.58 6.19
C TYR A 76 -7.38 16.35 6.37
N LYS A 77 -7.30 17.60 5.85
CA LYS A 77 -6.16 18.49 5.95
C LYS A 77 -6.49 19.68 6.83
N PHE A 78 -5.58 19.97 7.77
CA PHE A 78 -5.58 21.16 8.61
C PHE A 78 -4.52 22.13 8.12
N TRP A 79 -4.81 23.41 8.18
CA TRP A 79 -3.92 24.50 7.76
C TRP A 79 -3.67 25.38 8.98
N PRO A 80 -2.73 25.02 9.87
CA PRO A 80 -2.46 25.80 11.07
C PRO A 80 -1.77 27.11 10.71
N GLU A 81 -2.05 28.15 11.48
CA GLU A 81 -1.29 29.39 11.43
C GLU A 81 0.05 29.21 12.16
N ASN A 82 0.98 28.52 11.54
CA ASN A 82 2.26 28.17 12.12
C ASN A 82 3.40 28.50 11.14
N LYS A 83 4.50 29.10 11.67
CA LYS A 83 5.66 29.46 10.85
C LYS A 83 6.48 28.25 10.36
N LYS A 84 6.31 27.07 10.94
CA LYS A 84 7.09 25.86 10.61
C LYS A 84 6.28 24.83 9.83
N ILE A 85 5.01 24.65 10.17
CA ILE A 85 4.16 23.60 9.59
C ILE A 85 3.13 24.24 8.68
N GLN A 86 3.14 23.83 7.42
CA GLN A 86 2.18 24.27 6.41
C GLN A 86 0.85 23.55 6.54
N THR A 87 0.90 22.20 6.72
CA THR A 87 -0.31 21.39 6.83
C THR A 87 -0.11 20.20 7.75
N HIS A 88 -1.18 19.81 8.44
CA HIS A 88 -1.34 18.48 9.00
C HIS A 88 -2.42 17.73 8.22
N SER A 89 -2.32 16.41 8.17
CA SER A 89 -3.37 15.57 7.60
C SER A 89 -3.61 14.32 8.43
N LEU A 90 -4.88 13.94 8.53
CA LEU A 90 -5.30 12.63 9.04
C LEU A 90 -5.92 11.86 7.88
N GLU A 91 -5.54 10.62 7.72
CA GLU A 91 -5.97 9.78 6.61
C GLU A 91 -6.30 8.38 7.12
N VAL A 92 -7.43 7.84 6.68
CA VAL A 92 -7.85 6.46 6.96
C VAL A 92 -8.14 5.77 5.63
N THR A 93 -7.54 4.60 5.46
CA THR A 93 -7.64 3.80 4.23
C THR A 93 -7.93 2.34 4.59
N PRO A 94 -9.18 1.94 4.73
CA PRO A 94 -9.52 0.51 4.76
C PRO A 94 -9.42 -0.10 3.36
N VAL A 95 -9.01 -1.35 3.30
CA VAL A 95 -9.03 -2.19 2.10
C VAL A 95 -9.63 -3.53 2.48
N PHE A 96 -10.59 -3.97 1.71
CA PHE A 96 -11.22 -5.28 1.89
C PHE A 96 -11.12 -6.05 0.57
N ILE A 97 -10.75 -7.33 0.66
CA ILE A 97 -10.66 -8.23 -0.48
C ILE A 97 -11.41 -9.50 -0.15
N TRP A 98 -12.40 -9.83 -0.97
CA TRP A 98 -13.20 -11.05 -0.86
C TRP A 98 -12.95 -11.96 -2.03
N ARG A 99 -13.22 -13.25 -1.83
CA ARG A 99 -13.24 -14.28 -2.85
C ARG A 99 -14.68 -14.76 -3.09
N PRO A 100 -15.34 -14.31 -4.18
CA PRO A 100 -16.73 -14.68 -4.48
C PRO A 100 -16.96 -16.19 -4.60
N GLU A 101 -16.03 -16.90 -5.20
CA GLU A 101 -16.11 -18.35 -5.42
C GLU A 101 -16.00 -19.17 -4.13
N LEU A 102 -15.48 -18.57 -3.06
CA LEU A 102 -15.39 -19.17 -1.73
C LEU A 102 -16.45 -18.56 -0.79
N ASN A 103 -17.72 -18.55 -1.20
CA ASN A 103 -18.84 -18.00 -0.42
C ASN A 103 -18.63 -16.53 0.04
N ASN A 104 -17.98 -15.71 -0.78
CA ASN A 104 -17.61 -14.34 -0.43
C ASN A 104 -16.72 -14.25 0.83
N GLU A 105 -15.85 -15.21 1.03
CA GLU A 105 -14.93 -15.20 2.15
C GLU A 105 -13.99 -13.99 2.11
N LEU A 106 -13.77 -13.35 3.26
CA LEU A 106 -12.84 -12.24 3.40
C LEU A 106 -11.40 -12.79 3.39
N SER A 107 -10.69 -12.57 2.28
CA SER A 107 -9.31 -13.05 2.14
C SER A 107 -8.30 -12.12 2.79
N ASP A 108 -8.49 -10.82 2.66
CA ASP A 108 -7.57 -9.83 3.21
C ASP A 108 -8.32 -8.57 3.67
N ARG A 109 -7.86 -7.99 4.78
CA ARG A 109 -8.30 -6.68 5.24
C ARG A 109 -7.06 -5.88 5.66
N PHE A 110 -6.98 -4.63 5.20
CA PHE A 110 -5.97 -3.68 5.66
C PHE A 110 -6.71 -2.46 6.22
N LEU A 111 -6.40 -2.07 7.45
CA LEU A 111 -6.84 -0.82 8.06
C LEU A 111 -5.60 0.04 8.27
N ILE A 112 -5.51 1.15 7.53
CA ILE A 112 -4.35 2.04 7.57
C ILE A 112 -4.82 3.40 8.08
N ALA A 113 -4.28 3.84 9.20
CA ALA A 113 -4.45 5.18 9.72
C ALA A 113 -3.11 5.91 9.66
N ARG A 114 -3.11 7.12 9.09
CA ARG A 114 -1.92 7.95 8.90
C ARG A 114 -2.13 9.35 9.42
N TRP A 115 -1.18 9.83 10.18
CA TRP A 115 -0.97 11.25 10.41
C TRP A 115 0.23 11.71 9.60
N GLY A 116 0.14 12.88 8.96
CA GLY A 116 1.24 13.48 8.22
C GLY A 116 1.30 14.99 8.43
N ALA A 117 2.51 15.56 8.39
CA ALA A 117 2.76 16.99 8.43
C ALA A 117 3.71 17.38 7.30
N ASN A 118 3.36 18.44 6.57
CA ASN A 118 4.24 19.10 5.61
C ASN A 118 4.78 20.36 6.26
N GLN A 119 6.08 20.57 6.19
CA GLN A 119 6.74 21.76 6.71
C GLN A 119 6.94 22.81 5.61
N ASN A 120 7.12 24.06 5.99
CA ASN A 120 7.30 25.16 5.03
C ASN A 120 8.61 25.08 4.24
N ASN A 121 9.60 24.35 4.75
CA ASN A 121 10.84 24.03 4.04
C ASN A 121 10.73 22.83 3.09
N SER A 122 9.52 22.33 2.83
CA SER A 122 9.23 21.15 2.00
C SER A 122 9.66 19.81 2.61
N SER A 123 10.10 19.75 3.87
CA SER A 123 10.25 18.47 4.55
C SER A 123 8.90 17.90 4.96
N THR A 124 8.83 16.60 5.10
CA THR A 124 7.60 15.90 5.50
C THR A 124 7.87 14.90 6.61
N MET A 125 6.94 14.73 7.51
CA MET A 125 7.00 13.71 8.56
C MET A 125 5.63 13.13 8.85
N GLY A 126 5.61 11.95 9.43
CA GLY A 126 4.35 11.35 9.85
C GLY A 126 4.50 10.04 10.57
N ALA A 127 3.34 9.52 10.97
CA ALA A 127 3.19 8.22 11.61
C ALA A 127 2.05 7.45 10.97
N VAL A 128 2.18 6.13 10.90
CA VAL A 128 1.21 5.23 10.29
C VAL A 128 1.00 4.03 11.21
N VAL A 129 -0.26 3.67 11.41
CA VAL A 129 -0.66 2.41 12.02
C VAL A 129 -1.32 1.56 10.94
N LYS A 130 -0.88 0.31 10.81
CA LYS A 130 -1.38 -0.65 9.83
C LYS A 130 -1.83 -1.90 10.54
N ASN A 131 -3.13 -2.18 10.56
CA ASN A 131 -3.65 -3.48 10.95
C ASN A 131 -3.96 -4.30 9.71
N ARG A 132 -3.53 -5.55 9.69
CA ARG A 132 -3.72 -6.48 8.56
C ARG A 132 -4.35 -7.75 9.05
N PHE A 133 -5.35 -8.20 8.32
CA PHE A 133 -5.88 -9.55 8.37
C PHE A 133 -5.60 -10.23 7.03
N THR A 134 -5.16 -11.48 7.05
CA THR A 134 -4.98 -12.28 5.84
C THR A 134 -5.30 -13.75 6.11
N HIS A 135 -6.00 -14.38 5.18
CA HIS A 135 -6.21 -15.82 5.11
C HIS A 135 -5.26 -16.41 4.08
N LEU A 136 -4.51 -17.45 4.43
CA LEU A 136 -3.54 -18.09 3.56
C LEU A 136 -4.20 -19.21 2.74
N TYR A 137 -4.29 -19.05 1.43
CA TYR A 137 -4.80 -20.07 0.49
C TYR A 137 -3.72 -21.02 -0.05
N ARG A 138 -2.49 -20.85 0.39
CA ARG A 138 -1.35 -21.71 0.10
C ARG A 138 -0.31 -21.53 1.20
N ASP A 139 0.59 -22.50 1.30
CA ASP A 139 1.75 -22.37 2.18
C ASP A 139 2.57 -21.12 1.84
N PHE A 140 3.00 -20.40 2.86
CA PHE A 140 3.69 -19.14 2.70
C PHE A 140 4.88 -18.99 3.64
N ASP A 141 6.08 -18.75 3.10
CA ASP A 141 7.27 -18.41 3.85
C ASP A 141 7.49 -16.89 3.87
N PRO A 142 7.16 -16.18 4.96
CA PRO A 142 7.35 -14.74 5.06
C PRO A 142 8.82 -14.35 5.25
N THR A 143 9.69 -15.29 5.59
CA THR A 143 11.12 -15.06 5.83
C THR A 143 11.98 -15.24 4.59
N ARG A 144 11.46 -15.90 3.55
CA ARG A 144 12.17 -16.22 2.29
C ARG A 144 13.45 -17.02 2.50
N THR A 145 13.47 -17.86 3.54
CA THR A 145 14.63 -18.69 3.89
C THR A 145 14.50 -20.12 3.38
N ASN A 146 13.39 -20.47 2.70
CA ASN A 146 13.01 -21.83 2.32
C ASN A 146 12.87 -22.77 3.56
N GLY A 147 12.59 -22.20 4.72
CA GLY A 147 12.30 -22.96 5.94
C GLY A 147 10.85 -23.44 6.01
N VAL A 148 10.40 -23.81 7.22
CA VAL A 148 9.02 -24.26 7.45
C VAL A 148 8.07 -23.09 7.10
N PRO A 149 7.16 -23.26 6.12
CA PRO A 149 6.21 -22.21 5.76
C PRO A 149 5.05 -22.13 6.76
N LEU A 150 4.39 -20.99 6.80
CA LEU A 150 3.09 -20.83 7.43
C LEU A 150 2.06 -21.64 6.65
N PRO A 151 1.23 -22.48 7.33
CA PRO A 151 0.38 -23.44 6.63
C PRO A 151 -0.82 -22.79 5.95
N VAL A 152 -1.24 -23.39 4.85
CA VAL A 152 -2.51 -23.11 4.17
C VAL A 152 -3.69 -23.19 5.15
N GLY A 153 -4.71 -22.35 4.97
CA GLY A 153 -5.90 -22.26 5.83
C GLY A 153 -5.70 -21.46 7.12
N SER A 154 -4.47 -20.99 7.39
CA SER A 154 -4.23 -20.14 8.57
C SER A 154 -4.68 -18.70 8.36
N GLU A 155 -5.14 -18.10 9.45
CA GLU A 155 -5.56 -16.70 9.51
C GLU A 155 -4.64 -15.92 10.45
N TYR A 156 -4.25 -14.74 10.01
CA TYR A 156 -3.38 -13.86 10.79
C TYR A 156 -3.96 -12.46 10.86
N ASN A 157 -3.95 -11.90 12.06
CA ASN A 157 -4.31 -10.50 12.29
C ASN A 157 -3.17 -9.86 13.08
N PHE A 158 -2.54 -8.85 12.50
CA PHE A 158 -1.34 -8.24 13.08
C PHE A 158 -1.25 -6.75 12.80
N THR A 159 -0.60 -6.02 13.71
CA THR A 159 -0.50 -4.56 13.70
C THR A 159 0.95 -4.11 13.66
N ASN A 160 1.24 -3.16 12.75
CA ASN A 160 2.54 -2.51 12.61
C ASN A 160 2.42 -1.00 12.82
N PHE A 161 3.49 -0.42 13.34
CA PHE A 161 3.68 1.01 13.48
C PHE A 161 4.84 1.46 12.61
N GLU A 162 4.69 2.59 11.95
CA GLU A 162 5.70 3.19 11.09
C GLU A 162 5.76 4.68 11.37
N ALA A 163 6.96 5.24 11.40
CA ALA A 163 7.19 6.67 11.34
C ALA A 163 8.01 6.98 10.09
N TYR A 164 7.88 8.18 9.54
CA TYR A 164 8.71 8.60 8.43
C TYR A 164 9.11 10.07 8.56
N TYR A 165 10.27 10.36 8.03
CA TYR A 165 10.76 11.72 7.84
C TYR A 165 11.47 11.80 6.49
N SER A 166 11.10 12.81 5.69
CA SER A 166 11.79 13.17 4.45
C SER A 166 12.33 14.58 4.58
N SER A 167 13.63 14.74 4.37
CA SER A 167 14.27 16.06 4.30
C SER A 167 13.78 16.86 3.10
N PRO A 168 14.02 18.17 3.03
CA PRO A 168 13.67 18.96 1.86
C PRO A 168 14.29 18.38 0.58
N TYR A 169 13.46 18.16 -0.43
CA TYR A 169 13.94 17.66 -1.72
C TYR A 169 14.65 18.74 -2.57
N SER A 170 14.56 20.00 -2.15
CA SER A 170 15.25 21.14 -2.81
C SER A 170 16.74 21.17 -2.52
N GLU A 171 17.20 20.53 -1.44
CA GLU A 171 18.61 20.46 -1.08
C GLU A 171 19.38 19.50 -2.00
N ASP A 172 20.66 19.76 -2.20
CA ASP A 172 21.55 18.90 -2.99
C ASP A 172 21.63 17.49 -2.40
N PHE A 173 21.67 17.39 -1.07
CA PHE A 173 21.56 16.15 -0.34
C PHE A 173 20.19 16.03 0.34
N SER A 174 19.47 14.99 0.02
CA SER A 174 18.17 14.70 0.64
C SER A 174 18.07 13.24 1.08
N TYR A 175 17.26 12.99 2.10
CA TYR A 175 17.05 11.64 2.62
C TYR A 175 15.61 11.42 3.07
N THR A 176 15.22 10.15 3.03
CA THR A 176 13.98 9.67 3.65
C THR A 176 14.32 8.51 4.56
N LEU A 177 13.90 8.60 5.81
CA LEU A 177 14.04 7.57 6.83
C LEU A 177 12.68 7.07 7.25
N THR A 178 12.49 5.74 7.24
CA THR A 178 11.21 5.10 7.58
C THR A 178 11.46 3.89 8.48
N PRO A 179 11.59 4.08 9.80
CA PRO A 179 11.56 2.99 10.76
C PRO A 179 10.14 2.42 10.91
N SER A 180 10.04 1.10 11.06
CA SER A 180 8.80 0.43 11.40
C SER A 180 9.02 -0.75 12.33
N PHE A 181 8.01 -1.08 13.12
CA PHE A 181 8.03 -2.20 14.07
C PHE A 181 6.61 -2.66 14.38
N GLY A 182 6.49 -3.89 14.83
CA GLY A 182 5.21 -4.43 15.28
C GLY A 182 5.10 -5.93 15.13
N GLU A 183 3.86 -6.38 15.05
CA GLU A 183 3.54 -7.78 14.82
C GLU A 183 3.74 -8.13 13.34
N PHE A 184 4.02 -9.40 13.04
CA PHE A 184 4.18 -9.90 11.68
C PHE A 184 3.76 -11.37 11.64
N PHE A 185 2.60 -11.65 11.05
CA PHE A 185 1.93 -12.94 11.14
C PHE A 185 1.78 -13.39 12.61
N ASN A 186 2.45 -14.46 13.03
CA ASN A 186 2.47 -14.97 14.40
C ASN A 186 3.71 -14.52 15.21
N GLY A 187 4.53 -13.63 14.66
CA GLY A 187 5.76 -13.14 15.29
C GLY A 187 5.87 -11.60 15.26
N LYS A 188 7.08 -11.10 15.12
CA LYS A 188 7.39 -9.68 15.15
C LYS A 188 8.37 -9.29 14.05
N ILE A 189 8.27 -8.04 13.60
CA ILE A 189 9.19 -7.43 12.64
C ILE A 189 9.71 -6.10 13.17
N LYS A 190 10.97 -5.79 12.88
CA LYS A 190 11.56 -4.46 12.96
C LYS A 190 12.22 -4.17 11.64
N SER A 191 11.91 -3.02 11.05
CA SER A 191 12.42 -2.62 9.76
C SER A 191 12.94 -1.20 9.80
N ILE A 192 13.89 -0.91 8.93
CA ILE A 192 14.36 0.44 8.66
C ILE A 192 14.59 0.57 7.16
N ASP A 193 13.91 1.54 6.55
CA ASP A 193 14.16 1.94 5.17
C ASP A 193 14.82 3.32 5.16
N LEU A 194 15.96 3.42 4.47
CA LEU A 194 16.70 4.64 4.26
C LEU A 194 16.92 4.86 2.77
N ARG A 195 16.48 6.01 2.27
CA ARG A 195 16.83 6.47 0.93
C ARG A 195 17.71 7.72 1.08
N LEU A 196 18.86 7.69 0.43
CA LEU A 196 19.75 8.83 0.29
C LEU A 196 19.76 9.27 -1.16
N SER A 197 19.72 10.57 -1.41
CA SER A 197 19.78 11.13 -2.76
C SER A 197 20.75 12.30 -2.76
N TYR A 198 21.63 12.34 -3.76
CA TYR A 198 22.56 13.43 -3.96
C TYR A 198 22.44 13.94 -5.40
N ARG A 199 22.27 15.27 -5.54
CA ARG A 199 21.95 15.89 -6.82
C ARG A 199 22.74 17.19 -7.00
N ILE A 200 23.46 17.27 -8.11
CA ILE A 200 24.09 18.50 -8.59
C ILE A 200 23.51 18.80 -9.98
N GLN A 201 22.52 19.67 -10.01
CA GLN A 201 21.84 20.00 -11.29
C GLN A 201 22.75 20.81 -12.22
N PRO A 202 22.67 20.58 -13.55
CA PRO A 202 21.98 19.48 -14.25
C PRO A 202 22.83 18.23 -14.46
N ARG A 203 24.02 18.15 -13.82
CA ARG A 203 25.11 17.26 -14.20
C ARG A 203 25.10 15.89 -13.53
N PHE A 204 24.56 15.80 -12.33
CA PHE A 204 24.65 14.57 -11.54
C PHE A 204 23.41 14.35 -10.69
N ASN A 205 22.88 13.13 -10.72
CA ASN A 205 21.83 12.68 -9.81
C ASN A 205 22.08 11.20 -9.49
N SER A 206 22.19 10.87 -8.22
CA SER A 206 22.38 9.51 -7.75
C SER A 206 21.56 9.28 -6.48
N SER A 207 21.05 8.07 -6.31
CA SER A 207 20.40 7.69 -5.07
C SER A 207 20.73 6.26 -4.67
N ILE A 208 20.66 5.98 -3.38
CA ILE A 208 20.80 4.64 -2.82
C ILE A 208 19.66 4.40 -1.86
N GLN A 209 19.03 3.23 -1.98
CA GLN A 209 18.04 2.74 -1.05
C GLN A 209 18.63 1.58 -0.26
N ILE A 210 18.51 1.63 1.06
CA ILE A 210 18.94 0.61 2.00
C ILE A 210 17.72 0.20 2.80
N SER A 211 17.34 -1.07 2.75
CA SER A 211 16.25 -1.64 3.54
C SER A 211 16.79 -2.78 4.38
N TYR A 212 16.51 -2.75 5.67
CA TYR A 212 16.87 -3.82 6.61
C TYR A 212 15.64 -4.28 7.37
N ASP A 213 15.36 -5.59 7.30
CA ASP A 213 14.26 -6.24 7.99
C ASP A 213 14.81 -7.30 8.96
N LYS A 214 14.41 -7.22 10.21
CA LYS A 214 14.63 -8.27 11.23
C LYS A 214 13.30 -8.88 11.58
N ILE A 215 13.11 -10.15 11.14
CA ILE A 215 11.90 -10.93 11.34
C ILE A 215 12.18 -12.01 12.40
N ASN A 216 11.35 -12.04 13.44
CA ASN A 216 11.40 -13.05 14.48
C ASN A 216 10.04 -13.75 14.54
N LEU A 217 10.02 -15.04 14.19
CA LEU A 217 8.85 -15.90 14.28
C LEU A 217 9.03 -16.92 15.41
N PRO A 218 7.94 -17.44 16.03
CA PRO A 218 8.04 -18.52 17.01
C PRO A 218 8.40 -19.85 16.33
N ASN A 219 9.02 -20.76 17.08
CA ASN A 219 9.25 -22.12 16.59
C ASN A 219 7.95 -22.77 16.10
N PRO A 220 7.96 -23.56 15.01
CA PRO A 220 9.13 -24.07 14.26
C PRO A 220 9.60 -23.15 13.09
N TYR A 221 9.06 -21.93 12.97
CA TYR A 221 9.32 -21.05 11.84
C TYR A 221 10.69 -20.37 11.96
N PRO A 222 11.39 -20.15 10.83
CA PRO A 222 12.71 -19.53 10.86
C PRO A 222 12.64 -18.02 11.14
N ASN A 223 13.70 -17.50 11.73
CA ASN A 223 13.97 -16.08 11.83
C ASN A 223 14.75 -15.62 10.59
N ALA A 224 14.64 -14.33 10.22
CA ALA A 224 15.39 -13.77 9.11
C ALA A 224 15.92 -12.35 9.40
N ASN A 225 17.11 -12.08 8.86
CA ASN A 225 17.64 -10.73 8.70
C ASN A 225 17.86 -10.49 7.22
N ILE A 226 17.13 -9.54 6.64
CA ILE A 226 17.15 -9.26 5.21
C ILE A 226 17.72 -7.88 5.01
N LEU A 227 18.84 -7.77 4.27
CA LEU A 227 19.43 -6.50 3.87
C LEU A 227 19.31 -6.38 2.35
N LEU A 228 18.71 -5.27 1.89
CA LEU A 228 18.63 -4.92 0.49
C LEU A 228 19.32 -3.56 0.29
N ILE A 229 20.24 -3.50 -0.68
CA ILE A 229 20.90 -2.27 -1.10
C ILE A 229 20.66 -2.10 -2.59
N ALA A 230 20.03 -1.00 -3.00
CA ALA A 230 19.66 -0.73 -4.38
C ALA A 230 20.19 0.66 -4.81
N PRO A 231 21.36 0.75 -5.46
CA PRO A 231 21.85 1.97 -6.08
C PRO A 231 21.05 2.31 -7.33
N ARG A 232 20.91 3.61 -7.62
CA ARG A 232 20.25 4.15 -8.83
C ARG A 232 20.99 5.38 -9.36
#